data_ac9812a2c3192e87614775224d877296
#
_entry.id   ac9812a2c3192e87614775224d877296
#
_cell.length_a   1.000
_cell.length_b   1.000
_cell.length_c   1.000
_cell.angle_alpha   90.00
_cell.angle_beta   90.00
_cell.angle_gamma   90.00
#
_symmetry.space_group_name_H-M   'P 1'
#
loop_
_entity.id
_entity.type
_entity.pdbx_description
1 polymer ?
#
loop_
_entity_poly.entity_id
_entity_poly.type
_entity_poly.pdbx_seq_one_letter_code
_entity_poly.pdbx_strand_id
1 'polypeptide(L)' 'MLTKIGLEAIKAEGEEFDPNLHEAVMQTPTNEKPEHTIIAELQKGYKLGDKVLRPALVNVATPEG' A
#
# COMPACT_ATOMS: atom_id res chain seq x y z
N MET A 1 10.08 -23.00 5.91
CA MET A 1 9.82 -21.77 5.27
C MET A 1 8.46 -21.27 5.55
N LEU A 2 8.39 -20.01 5.65
CA LEU A 2 7.14 -19.38 6.02
C LEU A 2 6.11 -19.47 4.96
N THR A 3 6.53 -19.64 3.75
CA THR A 3 5.60 -19.64 2.64
C THR A 3 4.62 -20.79 2.69
N LYS A 4 4.89 -21.76 3.54
CA LYS A 4 3.97 -22.88 3.61
C LYS A 4 2.59 -22.49 4.03
N ILE A 5 2.46 -21.44 4.81
CA ILE A 5 1.15 -21.01 5.27
C ILE A 5 0.55 -19.96 4.36
N GLY A 6 1.29 -19.56 3.32
CA GLY A 6 0.74 -18.64 2.34
C GLY A 6 0.69 -17.19 2.78
N LEU A 7 1.34 -16.86 3.88
CA LEU A 7 1.36 -15.50 4.36
C LEU A 7 2.34 -14.66 3.54
N GLU A 8 1.87 -13.53 3.05
CA GLU A 8 2.68 -12.66 2.22
C GLU A 8 2.57 -11.22 2.69
N ALA A 9 3.68 -10.52 2.66
CA ALA A 9 3.65 -9.09 2.94
C ALA A 9 3.12 -8.35 1.73
N ILE A 10 2.29 -7.36 1.97
CA ILE A 10 1.71 -6.56 0.90
C ILE A 10 2.72 -5.48 0.52
N LYS A 11 3.09 -5.44 -0.75
CA LYS A 11 3.98 -4.40 -1.23
C LYS A 11 3.23 -3.09 -1.34
N ALA A 12 3.90 -2.03 -0.99
CA ALA A 12 3.27 -0.72 -0.97
C ALA A 12 4.14 0.35 -1.60
N GLU A 13 5.35 0.53 -1.11
CA GLU A 13 6.16 1.64 -1.55
C GLU A 13 6.48 1.54 -3.04
N GLY A 14 6.21 2.60 -3.77
CA GLY A 14 6.47 2.62 -5.18
C GLY A 14 5.43 1.93 -6.03
N GLU A 15 4.41 1.35 -5.41
CA GLU A 15 3.36 0.65 -6.12
C GLU A 15 2.15 1.55 -6.32
N GLU A 16 1.29 1.15 -7.22
CA GLU A 16 0.03 1.85 -7.40
C GLU A 16 -0.89 1.52 -6.24
N PHE A 17 -1.60 2.52 -5.77
CA PHE A 17 -2.51 2.32 -4.64
C PHE A 17 -3.64 1.36 -5.02
N ASP A 18 -3.85 0.39 -4.16
CA ASP A 18 -4.90 -0.60 -4.36
C ASP A 18 -5.77 -0.61 -3.12
N PRO A 19 -7.00 -0.12 -3.20
CA PRO A 19 -7.85 -0.05 -2.00
C PRO A 19 -8.17 -1.39 -1.39
N ASN A 20 -7.98 -2.47 -2.12
CA ASN A 20 -8.19 -3.80 -1.57
C ASN A 20 -7.03 -4.28 -0.73
N LEU A 21 -5.84 -3.73 -0.95
CA LEU A 21 -4.63 -4.17 -0.26
C LEU A 21 -4.06 -3.09 0.64
N HIS A 22 -4.35 -1.83 0.36
CA HIS A 22 -3.74 -0.71 1.05
C HIS A 22 -4.80 0.18 1.64
N GLU A 23 -4.42 0.90 2.69
CA GLU A 23 -5.27 1.92 3.27
C GLU A 23 -4.51 3.23 3.28
N ALA A 24 -5.04 4.23 2.59
CA ALA A 24 -4.38 5.53 2.51
C ALA A 24 -4.73 6.33 3.75
N VAL A 25 -3.82 6.36 4.70
CA VAL A 25 -4.03 7.10 5.93
C VAL A 25 -3.48 8.52 5.85
N MET A 26 -2.68 8.80 4.82
CA MET A 26 -2.16 10.13 4.56
C MET A 26 -2.15 10.38 3.07
N GLN A 27 -2.22 11.66 2.72
CA GLN A 27 -2.13 12.08 1.34
C GLN A 27 -1.16 13.24 1.28
N THR A 28 -0.27 13.21 0.30
CA THR A 28 0.70 14.27 0.12
C THR A 28 0.52 14.88 -1.25
N PRO A 29 0.16 16.15 -1.33
CA PRO A 29 0.06 16.80 -2.64
C PRO A 29 1.42 16.89 -3.29
N THR A 30 1.51 16.41 -4.51
CA THR A 30 2.76 16.50 -5.24
C THR A 30 2.48 16.27 -6.71
N ASN A 31 3.21 16.97 -7.55
CA ASN A 31 3.16 16.79 -8.99
C ASN A 31 4.30 15.94 -9.49
N GLU A 32 5.17 15.50 -8.60
CA GLU A 32 6.33 14.73 -9.01
C GLU A 32 5.99 13.27 -9.29
N LYS A 33 4.88 12.81 -8.76
CA LYS A 33 4.48 11.43 -8.97
C LYS A 33 3.05 11.37 -9.47
N PRO A 34 2.74 10.32 -10.21
CA PRO A 34 1.36 10.17 -10.67
C PRO A 34 0.40 10.08 -9.50
N GLU A 35 -0.82 10.49 -9.77
CA GLU A 35 -1.88 10.39 -8.79
C GLU A 35 -2.06 8.94 -8.33
N HIS A 36 -2.31 8.75 -7.05
CA HIS A 36 -2.56 7.44 -6.46
C HIS A 36 -1.32 6.54 -6.43
N THR A 37 -0.14 7.13 -6.56
CA THR A 37 1.08 6.38 -6.36
C THR A 37 1.43 6.38 -4.89
N ILE A 38 1.79 5.23 -4.36
CA ILE A 38 2.17 5.14 -2.97
C ILE A 38 3.56 5.75 -2.80
N ILE A 39 3.64 6.80 -1.99
CA ILE A 39 4.90 7.48 -1.74
C ILE A 39 5.69 6.77 -0.66
N ALA A 40 5.01 6.33 0.37
CA ALA A 40 5.67 5.71 1.50
C ALA A 40 4.75 4.70 2.14
N GLU A 41 5.36 3.70 2.75
CA GLU A 41 4.64 2.69 3.50
C GLU A 41 4.79 3.02 4.97
N LEU A 42 3.68 3.27 5.63
CA LEU A 42 3.70 3.64 7.04
C LEU A 42 3.65 2.42 7.94
N GLN A 43 2.95 1.39 7.50
CA GLN A 43 2.85 0.15 8.24
C GLN A 43 2.62 -0.98 7.27
N LYS A 44 3.35 -2.06 7.45
CA LYS A 44 3.24 -3.20 6.56
C LYS A 44 1.90 -3.89 6.72
N GLY A 45 1.37 -4.33 5.60
CA GLY A 45 0.19 -5.17 5.61
C GLY A 45 0.55 -6.59 5.23
N TYR A 46 -0.38 -7.49 5.50
CA TYR A 46 -0.18 -8.91 5.21
C TYR A 46 -1.45 -9.52 4.69
N LYS A 47 -1.29 -10.50 3.84
CA LYS A 47 -2.42 -11.25 3.32
C LYS A 47 -2.09 -12.73 3.38
N LEU A 48 -3.14 -13.53 3.45
CA LEU A 48 -3.02 -14.97 3.47
C LEU A 48 -3.84 -15.49 2.29
N GLY A 49 -3.14 -15.95 1.26
CA GLY A 49 -3.81 -16.34 0.03
C GLY A 49 -4.57 -15.15 -0.55
N ASP A 50 -5.87 -15.29 -0.68
CA ASP A 50 -6.71 -14.22 -1.21
C ASP A 50 -7.26 -13.32 -0.13
N LYS A 51 -6.95 -13.59 1.13
CA LYS A 51 -7.54 -12.85 2.23
C LYS A 51 -6.54 -11.87 2.80
N VAL A 52 -6.94 -10.61 2.89
CA VAL A 52 -6.10 -9.58 3.48
C VAL A 52 -6.28 -9.61 4.99
N LEU A 53 -5.22 -9.93 5.71
CA LEU A 53 -5.28 -9.99 7.17
C LEU A 53 -5.23 -8.59 7.77
N ARG A 54 -4.39 -7.73 7.20
CA ARG A 54 -4.36 -6.32 7.55
C ARG A 54 -3.85 -5.55 6.33
N PRO A 55 -4.47 -4.43 6.01
CA PRO A 55 -4.00 -3.65 4.88
C PRO A 55 -2.72 -2.90 5.24
N ALA A 56 -1.92 -2.60 4.23
CA ALA A 56 -0.75 -1.76 4.43
C ALA A 56 -1.20 -0.31 4.56
N LEU A 57 -0.71 0.36 5.57
CA LEU A 57 -1.00 1.78 5.75
C LEU A 57 0.00 2.58 4.94
N VAL A 58 -0.50 3.43 4.06
CA VAL A 58 0.36 4.07 3.08
C VAL A 58 0.06 5.55 2.97
N ASN A 59 1.01 6.25 2.40
CA ASN A 59 0.89 7.66 2.05
C ASN A 59 0.86 7.75 0.53
N VAL A 60 -0.19 8.32 -0.02
CA VAL A 60 -0.35 8.35 -1.47
C VAL A 60 -0.18 9.76 -2.00
N ALA A 61 0.20 9.84 -3.27
CA ALA A 61 0.37 11.11 -3.95
C ALA A 61 -0.99 11.60 -4.45
N THR A 62 -1.24 12.88 -4.30
CA THR A 62 -2.43 13.51 -4.84
C THR A 62 -2.00 14.72 -5.66
N PRO A 63 -2.81 15.17 -6.62
CA PRO A 63 -2.46 16.34 -7.39
C PRO A 63 -2.46 17.58 -6.52
N GLU A 64 -1.55 18.49 -6.83
CA GLU A 64 -1.41 19.68 -6.02
C GLU A 64 -2.45 20.72 -6.32
N GLY A 65 -3.11 20.63 -7.25
CA GLY A 65 -3.96 21.74 -7.48
C GLY A 65 -5.17 21.58 -8.11
#